data_1975ec2d2d34705dc5e791097a4bc185
#
_entry.id   1975ec2d2d34705dc5e791097a4bc185
#
_cell.length_a   1.000
_cell.length_b   1.000
_cell.length_c   1.000
_cell.angle_alpha   90.00
_cell.angle_beta   90.00
_cell.angle_gamma   90.00
#
_symmetry.space_group_name_H-M   'P 1'
#
loop_
_entity.id
_entity.type
_entity.pdbx_description
1 polymer ?
#
loop_
_entity_poly.entity_id
_entity_poly.type
_entity_poly.pdbx_seq_one_letter_code
_entity_poly.pdbx_strand_id
1 'polypeptide(L)'
;LLQREFSLLGLDCDVREYYLDCDRYMEEAENLRMAGFVDDLSAWGAELIAVLDDQAAYALMACRHPLAHEIPVVFSGVNYPNISLLLQYPNITGYADTPDYLRTIRMIESIMGKSRICLMNGQVFLDRKIWHALNEQCRGQGLAIVTSTEGAYFAGSSYHRVRERETISP
;
A
#
# COMPACT_ATOMS: atom_id res chain seq x y z
N LEU A 1 -0.68 -19.02 -5.81
CA LEU A 1 -1.95 -19.02 -5.08
C LEU A 1 -3.13 -18.73 -6.02
N LEU A 2 -3.10 -17.64 -6.77
CA LEU A 2 -4.17 -17.21 -7.71
C LEU A 2 -4.47 -18.26 -8.79
N GLN A 3 -3.47 -18.86 -9.42
CA GLN A 3 -3.67 -19.92 -10.42
C GLN A 3 -4.49 -21.09 -9.88
N ARG A 4 -4.24 -21.49 -8.63
CA ARG A 4 -5.01 -22.56 -7.99
C ARG A 4 -6.48 -22.17 -7.82
N GLU A 5 -6.74 -20.94 -7.38
CA GLU A 5 -8.12 -20.46 -7.20
C GLU A 5 -8.86 -20.36 -8.55
N PHE A 6 -8.19 -19.88 -9.58
CA PHE A 6 -8.77 -19.85 -10.93
C PHE A 6 -9.10 -21.26 -11.43
N SER A 7 -8.21 -22.23 -11.22
CA SER A 7 -8.47 -23.63 -11.58
C SER A 7 -9.65 -24.20 -10.81
N LEU A 8 -9.80 -23.87 -9.51
CA LEU A 8 -10.95 -24.31 -8.70
C LEU A 8 -12.27 -23.69 -9.18
N LEU A 9 -12.23 -22.50 -9.75
CA LEU A 9 -13.37 -21.82 -10.36
C LEU A 9 -13.64 -22.29 -11.81
N GLY A 10 -12.86 -23.22 -12.32
CA GLY A 10 -12.98 -23.71 -13.70
C GLY A 10 -12.50 -22.70 -14.75
N LEU A 11 -11.70 -21.72 -14.34
CA LEU A 11 -11.11 -20.72 -15.22
C LEU A 11 -9.75 -21.23 -15.68
N ASP A 12 -9.58 -21.37 -17.00
CA ASP A 12 -8.30 -21.68 -17.64
C ASP A 12 -7.61 -20.37 -17.99
N CYS A 13 -6.72 -19.93 -17.08
CA CYS A 13 -6.00 -18.66 -17.21
C CYS A 13 -4.49 -18.91 -17.25
N ASP A 14 -3.83 -18.37 -18.26
CA ASP A 14 -2.37 -18.22 -18.22
C ASP A 14 -2.03 -16.97 -17.40
N VAL A 15 -1.16 -17.11 -16.38
CA VAL A 15 -0.84 -16.05 -15.42
C VAL A 15 0.65 -15.78 -15.44
N ARG A 16 1.02 -14.51 -15.64
CA ARG A 16 2.37 -14.00 -15.43
C ARG A 16 2.43 -13.11 -14.20
N GLU A 17 3.45 -13.28 -13.38
CA GLU A 17 3.63 -12.54 -12.15
C GLU A 17 4.84 -11.60 -12.27
N TYR A 18 4.66 -10.35 -11.85
CA TYR A 18 5.69 -9.32 -11.80
C TYR A 18 5.79 -8.74 -10.40
N TYR A 19 7.00 -8.46 -9.94
CA TYR A 19 7.27 -7.94 -8.61
C TYR A 19 7.97 -6.58 -8.70
N LEU A 20 7.41 -5.58 -8.03
CA LEU A 20 8.01 -4.23 -7.99
C LEU A 20 9.26 -4.16 -7.10
N ASP A 21 9.39 -5.07 -6.11
CA ASP A 21 10.49 -5.08 -5.14
C ASP A 21 10.63 -3.73 -4.41
N CYS A 22 9.52 -3.21 -3.89
CA CYS A 22 9.42 -1.90 -3.25
C CYS A 22 10.32 -1.70 -2.02
N ASP A 23 10.88 -2.77 -1.49
CA ASP A 23 11.91 -2.75 -0.45
C ASP A 23 13.29 -2.33 -0.98
N ARG A 24 13.50 -2.37 -2.30
CA ARG A 24 14.79 -2.11 -2.97
C ARG A 24 14.79 -0.85 -3.81
N TYR A 25 13.64 -0.41 -4.25
CA TYR A 25 13.51 0.67 -5.21
C TYR A 25 12.74 1.85 -4.61
N MET A 26 13.09 3.03 -5.06
CA MET A 26 12.35 4.26 -4.76
C MET A 26 11.24 4.47 -5.79
N GLU A 27 10.26 5.29 -5.46
CA GLU A 27 9.04 5.53 -6.22
C GLU A 27 9.25 5.80 -7.73
N GLU A 28 10.29 6.57 -8.10
CA GLU A 28 10.60 6.84 -9.52
C GLU A 28 11.06 5.57 -10.27
N ALA A 29 11.86 4.74 -9.61
CA ALA A 29 12.32 3.48 -10.19
C ALA A 29 11.17 2.45 -10.28
N GLU A 30 10.26 2.44 -9.31
CA GLU A 30 9.05 1.62 -9.34
C GLU A 30 8.16 1.98 -10.54
N ASN A 31 7.97 3.27 -10.82
CA ASN A 31 7.19 3.74 -11.96
C ASN A 31 7.82 3.32 -13.30
N LEU A 32 9.14 3.41 -13.42
CA LEU A 32 9.87 2.95 -14.60
C LEU A 32 9.75 1.44 -14.80
N ARG A 33 9.88 0.67 -13.73
CA ARG A 33 9.72 -0.79 -13.78
C ARG A 33 8.28 -1.15 -14.18
N MET A 34 7.30 -0.46 -13.61
CA MET A 34 5.90 -0.69 -13.95
C MET A 34 5.61 -0.41 -15.42
N ALA A 35 6.17 0.66 -16.00
CA ALA A 35 6.04 0.91 -17.42
C ALA A 35 6.59 -0.24 -18.28
N GLY A 36 7.77 -0.77 -17.92
CA GLY A 36 8.33 -1.95 -18.59
C GLY A 36 7.45 -3.21 -18.44
N PHE A 37 6.83 -3.41 -17.27
CA PHE A 37 5.89 -4.52 -17.08
C PHE A 37 4.65 -4.36 -17.96
N VAL A 38 4.13 -3.15 -18.11
CA VAL A 38 2.98 -2.89 -19.01
C VAL A 38 3.35 -3.15 -20.49
N ASP A 39 4.56 -2.80 -20.90
CA ASP A 39 5.06 -3.16 -22.24
C ASP A 39 5.11 -4.68 -22.45
N ASP A 40 5.69 -5.41 -21.50
CA ASP A 40 5.79 -6.87 -21.55
C ASP A 40 4.40 -7.54 -21.55
N LEU A 41 3.48 -7.06 -20.71
CA LEU A 41 2.11 -7.55 -20.63
C LEU A 41 1.35 -7.32 -21.93
N SER A 42 1.52 -6.16 -22.54
CA SER A 42 0.92 -5.84 -23.81
C SER A 42 1.47 -6.71 -24.93
N ALA A 43 2.79 -6.90 -25.00
CA ALA A 43 3.43 -7.77 -25.99
C ALA A 43 3.00 -9.23 -25.83
N TRP A 44 2.68 -9.66 -24.61
CA TRP A 44 2.15 -10.99 -24.33
C TRP A 44 0.65 -11.11 -24.69
N GLY A 45 -0.06 -10.00 -24.84
CA GLY A 45 -1.50 -9.98 -25.10
C GLY A 45 -2.34 -10.17 -23.84
N ALA A 46 -1.93 -9.56 -22.73
CA ALA A 46 -2.69 -9.60 -21.48
C ALA A 46 -4.09 -9.02 -21.67
N GLU A 47 -5.11 -9.77 -21.26
CA GLU A 47 -6.52 -9.36 -21.31
C GLU A 47 -6.99 -8.71 -19.99
N LEU A 48 -6.23 -8.91 -18.90
CA LEU A 48 -6.51 -8.37 -17.57
C LEU A 48 -5.21 -8.16 -16.80
N ILE A 49 -5.13 -7.07 -16.07
CA ILE A 49 -4.08 -6.81 -15.08
C ILE A 49 -4.68 -6.89 -13.69
N ALA A 50 -4.19 -7.81 -12.85
CA ALA A 50 -4.49 -7.83 -11.44
C ALA A 50 -3.37 -7.13 -10.67
N VAL A 51 -3.72 -6.08 -9.92
CA VAL A 51 -2.78 -5.28 -9.13
C VAL A 51 -3.02 -5.51 -7.65
N LEU A 52 -1.98 -5.93 -6.96
CA LEU A 52 -2.05 -6.23 -5.53
C LEU A 52 -1.21 -5.22 -4.75
N ASP A 53 -1.80 -4.66 -3.68
CA ASP A 53 -1.19 -3.69 -2.79
C ASP A 53 -1.19 -2.23 -3.31
N ASP A 54 -1.08 -1.30 -2.36
CA ASP A 54 -1.08 0.16 -2.58
C ASP A 54 0.02 0.59 -3.55
N GLN A 55 1.26 0.13 -3.36
CA GLN A 55 2.40 0.58 -4.15
C GLN A 55 2.28 0.16 -5.62
N ALA A 56 1.84 -1.07 -5.87
CA ALA A 56 1.64 -1.55 -7.24
C ALA A 56 0.50 -0.78 -7.94
N ALA A 57 -0.60 -0.50 -7.23
CA ALA A 57 -1.70 0.29 -7.77
C ALA A 57 -1.26 1.73 -8.09
N TYR A 58 -0.50 2.36 -7.20
CA TYR A 58 0.03 3.70 -7.43
C TYR A 58 1.03 3.73 -8.58
N ALA A 59 1.96 2.78 -8.64
CA ALA A 59 2.95 2.71 -9.71
C ALA A 59 2.30 2.53 -11.09
N LEU A 60 1.26 1.69 -11.19
CA LEU A 60 0.52 1.51 -12.43
C LEU A 60 -0.14 2.82 -12.91
N MET A 61 -0.78 3.56 -12.00
CA MET A 61 -1.40 4.83 -12.34
C MET A 61 -0.38 5.95 -12.59
N ALA A 62 0.76 5.93 -11.90
CA ALA A 62 1.80 6.95 -12.02
C ALA A 62 2.72 6.75 -13.22
N CYS A 63 2.86 5.53 -13.74
CA CYS A 63 3.73 5.25 -14.87
C CYS A 63 3.26 5.92 -16.18
N ARG A 64 2.00 6.38 -16.24
CA ARG A 64 1.39 7.09 -17.36
C ARG A 64 1.56 6.36 -18.70
N HIS A 65 1.64 5.05 -18.66
CA HIS A 65 1.76 4.25 -19.86
C HIS A 65 0.41 4.22 -20.60
N PRO A 66 0.36 4.50 -21.93
CA PRO A 66 -0.91 4.56 -22.68
C PRO A 66 -1.74 3.27 -22.53
N LEU A 67 -1.10 2.11 -22.60
CA LEU A 67 -1.76 0.81 -22.51
C LEU A 67 -2.36 0.51 -21.13
N ALA A 68 -1.90 1.19 -20.08
CA ALA A 68 -2.52 1.08 -18.76
C ALA A 68 -3.97 1.62 -18.73
N HIS A 69 -4.37 2.40 -19.71
CA HIS A 69 -5.75 2.87 -19.88
C HIS A 69 -6.61 1.97 -20.79
N GLU A 70 -6.01 0.99 -21.44
CA GLU A 70 -6.68 0.12 -22.41
C GLU A 70 -6.98 -1.26 -21.84
N ILE A 71 -6.01 -1.85 -21.13
CA ILE A 71 -6.16 -3.17 -20.54
C ILE A 71 -7.02 -3.06 -19.27
N PRO A 72 -8.07 -3.87 -19.10
CA PRO A 72 -8.84 -3.90 -17.85
C PRO A 72 -7.95 -4.18 -16.65
N VAL A 73 -8.18 -3.43 -15.56
CA VAL A 73 -7.39 -3.55 -14.33
C VAL A 73 -8.30 -3.82 -13.14
N VAL A 74 -7.94 -4.82 -12.33
CA VAL A 74 -8.57 -5.09 -11.04
C VAL A 74 -7.53 -4.93 -9.94
N PHE A 75 -7.82 -4.10 -8.94
CA PHE A 75 -6.96 -3.96 -7.78
C PHE A 75 -7.54 -4.61 -6.53
N SER A 76 -6.66 -5.09 -5.65
CA SER A 76 -7.01 -5.65 -4.34
C SER A 76 -5.90 -5.37 -3.32
N GLY A 77 -6.26 -5.37 -2.03
CA GLY A 77 -5.31 -5.08 -0.95
C GLY A 77 -4.86 -3.61 -0.91
N VAL A 78 -5.62 -2.71 -1.51
CA VAL A 78 -5.34 -1.27 -1.51
C VAL A 78 -6.00 -0.63 -0.31
N ASN A 79 -5.20 -0.12 0.61
CA ASN A 79 -5.67 0.50 1.86
C ASN A 79 -5.93 2.00 1.71
N TYR A 80 -5.21 2.66 0.83
CA TYR A 80 -5.25 4.12 0.65
C TYR A 80 -5.49 4.49 -0.82
N PRO A 81 -6.65 4.17 -1.39
CA PRO A 81 -6.92 4.43 -2.79
C PRO A 81 -6.87 5.94 -3.09
N ASN A 82 -6.13 6.31 -4.13
CA ASN A 82 -6.18 7.67 -4.65
C ASN A 82 -7.41 7.82 -5.55
N ILE A 83 -8.54 8.17 -4.97
CA ILE A 83 -9.82 8.28 -5.68
C ILE A 83 -9.73 9.26 -6.86
N SER A 84 -9.07 10.40 -6.67
CA SER A 84 -8.93 11.40 -7.75
C SER A 84 -8.14 10.86 -8.95
N LEU A 85 -7.19 9.99 -8.70
CA LEU A 85 -6.41 9.35 -9.75
C LEU A 85 -7.19 8.18 -10.37
N LEU A 86 -7.84 7.36 -9.56
CA LEU A 86 -8.69 6.25 -10.03
C LEU A 86 -9.79 6.71 -10.98
N LEU A 87 -10.40 7.86 -10.71
CA LEU A 87 -11.45 8.43 -11.56
C LEU A 87 -10.95 8.82 -12.98
N GLN A 88 -9.65 8.91 -13.19
CA GLN A 88 -9.06 9.17 -14.50
C GLN A 88 -8.88 7.90 -15.35
N TYR A 89 -9.09 6.72 -14.74
CA TYR A 89 -8.89 5.43 -15.36
C TYR A 89 -10.23 4.66 -15.46
N PRO A 90 -10.95 4.76 -16.58
CA PRO A 90 -12.27 4.12 -16.72
C PRO A 90 -12.20 2.59 -16.77
N ASN A 91 -11.01 2.04 -17.00
CA ASN A 91 -10.74 0.61 -17.12
C ASN A 91 -10.30 -0.03 -15.78
N ILE A 92 -10.27 0.74 -14.68
CA ILE A 92 -9.84 0.25 -13.36
C ILE A 92 -11.04 0.04 -12.44
N THR A 93 -11.09 -1.12 -11.78
CA THR A 93 -12.01 -1.40 -10.69
C THR A 93 -11.29 -2.22 -9.62
N GLY A 94 -11.88 -2.33 -8.43
CA GLY A 94 -11.29 -3.14 -7.37
C GLY A 94 -11.92 -2.89 -6.02
N TYR A 95 -11.32 -3.50 -5.01
CA TYR A 95 -11.74 -3.42 -3.63
C TYR A 95 -10.66 -2.76 -2.78
N ALA A 96 -11.05 -1.70 -2.06
CA ALA A 96 -10.20 -1.02 -1.09
C ALA A 96 -10.59 -1.43 0.34
N ASP A 97 -9.59 -1.64 1.17
CA ASP A 97 -9.75 -2.02 2.58
C ASP A 97 -9.09 -0.97 3.47
N THR A 98 -9.80 0.11 3.74
CA THR A 98 -9.27 1.24 4.53
C THR A 98 -9.11 0.82 6.00
N PRO A 99 -7.89 0.90 6.57
CA PRO A 99 -7.64 0.54 7.95
C PRO A 99 -8.38 1.45 8.94
N ASP A 100 -9.00 0.84 9.96
CA ASP A 100 -9.60 1.54 11.10
C ASP A 100 -8.61 1.52 12.28
N TYR A 101 -7.72 2.51 12.30
CA TYR A 101 -6.69 2.63 13.33
C TYR A 101 -7.29 2.95 14.69
N LEU A 102 -8.30 3.82 14.74
CA LEU A 102 -8.94 4.20 16.00
C LEU A 102 -9.58 2.98 16.67
N ARG A 103 -10.29 2.18 15.90
CA ARG A 103 -10.90 0.95 16.41
C ARG A 103 -9.85 -0.05 16.90
N THR A 104 -8.77 -0.21 16.16
CA THR A 104 -7.65 -1.09 16.55
C THR A 104 -7.05 -0.63 17.88
N ILE A 105 -6.78 0.68 18.03
CA ILE A 105 -6.24 1.26 19.26
C ILE A 105 -7.21 1.07 20.43
N ARG A 106 -8.49 1.33 20.24
CA ARG A 106 -9.52 1.13 21.29
C ARG A 106 -9.64 -0.34 21.69
N MET A 107 -9.49 -1.25 20.76
CA MET A 107 -9.43 -2.68 21.05
C MET A 107 -8.20 -3.03 21.90
N ILE A 108 -7.03 -2.50 21.58
CA ILE A 108 -5.82 -2.67 22.40
C ILE A 108 -6.05 -2.11 23.81
N GLU A 109 -6.59 -0.91 23.94
CA GLU A 109 -6.90 -0.30 25.25
C GLU A 109 -7.92 -1.13 26.06
N SER A 110 -8.88 -1.78 25.42
CA SER A 110 -9.85 -2.63 26.09
C SER A 110 -9.23 -3.89 26.69
N ILE A 111 -8.17 -4.39 26.08
CA ILE A 111 -7.45 -5.61 26.52
C ILE A 111 -6.38 -5.27 27.54
N MET A 112 -5.60 -4.23 27.29
CA MET A 112 -4.40 -3.87 28.06
C MET A 112 -4.64 -2.80 29.12
N GLY A 113 -5.80 -2.17 29.12
CA GLY A 113 -6.05 -0.91 29.83
C GLY A 113 -5.45 0.29 29.11
N LYS A 114 -5.61 1.50 29.69
CA LYS A 114 -5.03 2.72 29.11
C LYS A 114 -3.51 2.61 29.08
N SER A 115 -2.95 2.67 27.88
CA SER A 115 -1.52 2.49 27.62
C SER A 115 -0.99 3.60 26.75
N ARG A 116 0.30 3.89 26.87
CA ARG A 116 1.00 4.68 25.84
C ARG A 116 1.25 3.80 24.65
N ILE A 117 0.86 4.26 23.45
CA ILE A 117 1.03 3.55 22.21
C ILE A 117 2.18 4.18 21.45
N CYS A 118 3.19 3.37 21.12
CA CYS A 118 4.28 3.80 20.26
C CYS A 118 4.05 3.25 18.87
N LEU A 119 3.93 4.14 17.88
CA LEU A 119 3.92 3.80 16.47
C LEU A 119 5.35 3.86 15.94
N MET A 120 5.88 2.74 15.49
CA MET A 120 7.12 2.69 14.72
C MET A 120 6.76 2.71 13.24
N ASN A 121 7.23 3.74 12.53
CA ASN A 121 6.91 3.99 11.16
C ASN A 121 8.19 4.30 10.37
N GLY A 122 8.27 3.86 9.13
CA GLY A 122 9.35 4.22 8.22
C GLY A 122 9.13 5.58 7.55
N GLN A 123 9.85 5.82 6.45
CA GLN A 123 9.76 7.07 5.68
C GLN A 123 9.35 6.87 4.22
N VAL A 124 9.02 5.65 3.83
CA VAL A 124 8.59 5.38 2.47
C VAL A 124 7.17 5.92 2.22
N PHE A 125 6.75 5.91 0.99
CA PHE A 125 5.46 6.47 0.58
C PHE A 125 4.29 5.92 1.42
N LEU A 126 4.22 4.61 1.60
CA LEU A 126 3.13 3.97 2.35
C LEU A 126 3.15 4.36 3.83
N ASP A 127 4.32 4.47 4.44
CA ASP A 127 4.47 4.90 5.83
C ASP A 127 3.89 6.30 6.07
N ARG A 128 4.14 7.24 5.13
CA ARG A 128 3.55 8.58 5.21
C ARG A 128 2.02 8.55 5.12
N LYS A 129 1.46 7.66 4.31
CA LYS A 129 0.00 7.46 4.21
C LYS A 129 -0.58 6.90 5.51
N ILE A 130 0.05 5.89 6.08
CA ILE A 130 -0.30 5.30 7.37
C ILE A 130 -0.32 6.39 8.46
N TRP A 131 0.76 7.16 8.55
CA TRP A 131 0.87 8.25 9.52
C TRP A 131 -0.25 9.28 9.38
N HIS A 132 -0.51 9.72 8.16
CA HIS A 132 -1.55 10.71 7.88
C HIS A 132 -2.93 10.18 8.29
N ALA A 133 -3.30 8.98 7.87
CA ALA A 133 -4.59 8.37 8.17
C ALA A 133 -4.77 8.13 9.67
N LEU A 134 -3.73 7.65 10.36
CA LEU A 134 -3.77 7.47 11.80
C LEU A 134 -3.96 8.80 12.54
N ASN A 135 -3.22 9.84 12.14
CA ASN A 135 -3.34 11.16 12.74
C ASN A 135 -4.73 11.76 12.53
N GLU A 136 -5.32 11.61 11.35
CA GLU A 136 -6.68 12.07 11.09
C GLU A 136 -7.71 11.33 11.96
N GLN A 137 -7.65 10.01 12.00
CA GLN A 137 -8.61 9.19 12.77
C GLN A 137 -8.49 9.40 14.28
N CYS A 138 -7.29 9.65 14.78
CA CYS A 138 -7.01 9.74 16.21
C CYS A 138 -7.01 11.17 16.77
N ARG A 139 -7.09 12.18 15.92
CA ARG A 139 -7.11 13.59 16.34
C ARG A 139 -8.28 13.86 17.30
N GLY A 140 -8.00 14.49 18.43
CA GLY A 140 -9.03 14.86 19.43
C GLY A 140 -9.60 13.68 20.23
N GLN A 141 -9.04 12.46 20.10
CA GLN A 141 -9.53 11.27 20.79
C GLN A 141 -8.92 11.04 22.18
N GLY A 142 -8.06 11.94 22.64
CA GLY A 142 -7.39 11.83 23.95
C GLY A 142 -6.43 10.64 24.05
N LEU A 143 -5.85 10.23 22.94
CA LEU A 143 -4.91 9.13 22.85
C LEU A 143 -3.48 9.63 22.99
N ALA A 144 -2.67 8.92 23.78
CA ALA A 144 -1.23 9.18 23.90
C ALA A 144 -0.47 8.32 22.89
N ILE A 145 -0.33 8.82 21.67
CA ILE A 145 0.42 8.16 20.60
C ILE A 145 1.74 8.88 20.41
N VAL A 146 2.83 8.13 20.49
CA VAL A 146 4.18 8.61 20.23
C VAL A 146 4.68 7.97 18.94
N THR A 147 5.22 8.76 18.03
CA THR A 147 5.81 8.24 16.79
C THR A 147 7.31 8.33 16.81
N SER A 148 7.95 7.36 16.21
CA SER A 148 9.37 7.42 15.87
C SER A 148 9.50 7.81 14.40
N THR A 149 9.97 9.03 14.16
CA THR A 149 10.19 9.56 12.80
C THR A 149 11.60 9.32 12.27
N GLU A 150 12.51 8.79 13.08
CA GLU A 150 13.84 8.41 12.59
C GLU A 150 13.81 6.98 12.08
N GLY A 151 13.94 6.83 10.77
CA GLY A 151 13.90 5.57 10.06
C GLY A 151 14.81 4.52 10.68
N ALA A 152 14.23 3.48 11.22
CA ALA A 152 14.94 2.24 11.42
C ALA A 152 15.12 1.60 10.05
N TYR A 153 16.23 1.90 9.39
CA TYR A 153 16.69 1.04 8.32
C TYR A 153 16.93 -0.34 8.93
N PHE A 154 16.16 -1.31 8.54
CA PHE A 154 16.50 -2.71 8.73
C PHE A 154 17.65 -3.09 7.77
N ALA A 155 18.80 -2.50 8.01
CA ALA A 155 20.05 -3.01 7.50
C ALA A 155 20.62 -3.91 8.61
N GLY A 156 20.42 -5.21 8.46
CA GLY A 156 21.10 -6.27 9.21
C GLY A 156 21.51 -5.95 10.66
N SER A 157 20.72 -6.39 11.62
CA SER A 157 21.13 -6.68 13.02
C SER A 157 21.65 -5.54 13.91
N SER A 158 21.14 -4.34 13.85
CA SER A 158 21.43 -3.34 14.90
C SER A 158 20.21 -2.44 15.13
N TYR A 159 19.56 -2.62 16.26
CA TYR A 159 18.58 -1.67 16.77
C TYR A 159 19.27 -0.34 17.08
N HIS A 160 19.14 0.66 16.26
CA HIS A 160 19.55 2.01 16.59
C HIS A 160 18.44 2.75 17.32
N ARG A 161 18.84 3.49 18.33
CA ARG A 161 18.06 4.23 19.31
C ARG A 161 16.90 5.00 18.67
N VAL A 162 15.69 4.68 19.07
CA VAL A 162 14.46 5.45 18.77
C VAL A 162 14.60 6.81 19.46
N ARG A 163 14.59 7.91 18.71
CA ARG A 163 14.42 9.26 19.27
C ARG A 163 12.95 9.63 19.21
N GLU A 164 12.39 9.90 20.37
CA GLU A 164 11.02 10.38 20.51
C GLU A 164 10.90 11.78 19.90
N ARG A 165 9.97 11.99 18.96
CA ARG A 165 9.64 13.35 18.54
C ARG A 165 8.36 13.59 17.79
N GLU A 166 7.25 13.10 18.14
CA GLU A 166 5.99 13.81 17.87
C GLU A 166 4.86 13.17 18.64
N THR A 167 4.20 13.97 19.46
CA THR A 167 3.00 13.54 20.19
C THR A 167 1.80 14.06 19.42
N ILE A 168 0.84 13.20 19.12
CA ILE A 168 -0.46 13.67 18.65
C ILE A 168 -1.09 14.41 19.84
N SER A 169 -1.15 15.73 19.75
CA SER A 169 -1.76 16.56 20.78
C SER A 169 -3.24 16.24 20.92
N PRO A 170 -3.77 16.25 22.15
CA PRO A 170 -5.18 15.96 22.44
C PRO A 170 -6.13 16.97 21.76
#